data_f33ead8439fecd0d9cdd063e1180e59a
#
_entry.id   f33ead8439fecd0d9cdd063e1180e59a
#
_cell.length_a   1.000
_cell.length_b   1.000
_cell.length_c   1.000
_cell.angle_alpha   90.00
_cell.angle_beta   90.00
_cell.angle_gamma   90.00
#
_symmetry.space_group_name_H-M   'P 1'
#
loop_
_entity.id
_entity.type
_entity.pdbx_description
1 polymer ?
#
loop_
_entity_poly.entity_id
_entity_poly.type
_entity_poly.pdbx_seq_one_letter_code
_entity_poly.pdbx_strand_id
1 'polypeptide(L)'
;GMMGIYFPKQYGGAGGDVLSYAMCVEELAKVCGTTAVIVSAHTSLCCAPIFENGTEEQKMKYLPDLLSGRKIGAFGLTEPGAGTDASGQQTTAVKNENGDYVLNGSKCFITNGNVASTFVVFAMTDKSKGNHGITAFIVEKDFPGFSTGKHEKKMGIRGSSTCDLVFEDCVVPKENLLGKEGEGFKIAMKTLDGGRIGIASQALGLAEGAINEAVKYTKERIQFGRRLSQFQNTQFQLADMHTRTQAAQYLVYAAAMKKQNHEDYSMDAAMA
;
A
#
# COMPACT_ATOMS: atom_id res chain seq x y z
N GLY A 1 -1.11 -16.86 5.55
CA GLY A 1 -0.17 -16.55 4.46
C GLY A 1 -0.51 -15.37 3.57
N MET A 2 -1.69 -14.72 3.75
CA MET A 2 -2.14 -13.61 2.90
C MET A 2 -1.23 -12.36 2.93
N MET A 3 -0.52 -12.16 4.02
CA MET A 3 0.37 -11.00 4.20
C MET A 3 1.71 -11.13 3.45
N GLY A 4 2.06 -12.34 2.98
CA GLY A 4 3.34 -12.62 2.35
C GLY A 4 3.27 -13.47 1.08
N ILE A 5 2.20 -13.35 0.26
CA ILE A 5 1.91 -14.27 -0.86
C ILE A 5 3.09 -14.42 -1.82
N TYR A 6 3.62 -13.34 -2.38
CA TYR A 6 4.64 -13.41 -3.43
C TYR A 6 6.09 -13.31 -2.91
N PHE A 7 6.28 -13.27 -1.58
CA PHE A 7 7.62 -13.24 -1.02
C PHE A 7 8.22 -14.64 -0.84
N PRO A 8 9.55 -14.76 -0.94
CA PRO A 8 10.23 -16.04 -0.78
C PRO A 8 10.02 -16.68 0.59
N LYS A 9 9.97 -18.00 0.62
CA LYS A 9 9.79 -18.80 1.85
C LYS A 9 10.90 -18.58 2.88
N GLN A 10 12.13 -18.29 2.43
CA GLN A 10 13.26 -18.02 3.33
C GLN A 10 13.04 -16.84 4.26
N TYR A 11 12.19 -15.87 3.89
CA TYR A 11 11.80 -14.73 4.73
C TYR A 11 10.42 -14.92 5.38
N GLY A 12 9.84 -16.11 5.29
CA GLY A 12 8.52 -16.41 5.86
C GLY A 12 7.35 -16.13 4.93
N GLY A 13 7.61 -15.85 3.66
CA GLY A 13 6.57 -15.69 2.63
C GLY A 13 5.98 -17.01 2.15
N ALA A 14 4.91 -16.95 1.37
CA ALA A 14 4.24 -18.14 0.83
C ALA A 14 4.95 -18.71 -0.42
N GLY A 15 5.81 -17.94 -1.09
CA GLY A 15 6.49 -18.34 -2.32
C GLY A 15 5.58 -18.39 -3.54
N GLY A 16 4.48 -17.65 -3.51
CA GLY A 16 3.58 -17.46 -4.64
C GLY A 16 4.08 -16.37 -5.59
N ASP A 17 3.17 -15.77 -6.33
CA ASP A 17 3.47 -14.78 -7.36
C ASP A 17 2.65 -13.47 -7.20
N VAL A 18 2.99 -12.44 -7.98
CA VAL A 18 2.35 -11.13 -7.92
C VAL A 18 0.90 -11.19 -8.40
N LEU A 19 0.58 -12.06 -9.37
CA LEU A 19 -0.80 -12.26 -9.83
C LEU A 19 -1.66 -12.87 -8.72
N SER A 20 -1.17 -13.89 -8.01
CA SER A 20 -1.87 -14.48 -6.86
C SER A 20 -2.13 -13.45 -5.74
N TYR A 21 -1.20 -12.53 -5.51
CA TYR A 21 -1.41 -11.41 -4.59
C TYR A 21 -2.52 -10.47 -5.09
N ALA A 22 -2.50 -10.07 -6.35
CA ALA A 22 -3.52 -9.21 -6.95
C ALA A 22 -4.91 -9.85 -6.84
N MET A 23 -5.04 -11.13 -7.21
CA MET A 23 -6.29 -11.91 -7.07
C MET A 23 -6.74 -12.04 -5.61
N CYS A 24 -5.82 -12.22 -4.67
CA CYS A 24 -6.18 -12.28 -3.25
C CYS A 24 -6.77 -10.96 -2.76
N VAL A 25 -6.19 -9.81 -3.12
CA VAL A 25 -6.71 -8.48 -2.78
C VAL A 25 -8.08 -8.27 -3.43
N GLU A 26 -8.26 -8.66 -4.68
CA GLU A 26 -9.52 -8.62 -5.41
C GLU A 26 -10.61 -9.44 -4.71
N GLU A 27 -10.35 -10.71 -4.38
CA GLU A 27 -11.32 -11.58 -3.69
C GLU A 27 -11.71 -11.06 -2.30
N LEU A 28 -10.74 -10.55 -1.54
CA LEU A 28 -11.02 -9.90 -0.26
C LEU A 28 -11.92 -8.68 -0.45
N ALA A 29 -11.67 -7.88 -1.48
CA ALA A 29 -12.40 -6.64 -1.75
C ALA A 29 -13.84 -6.89 -2.20
N LYS A 30 -14.16 -8.01 -2.85
CA LYS A 30 -15.54 -8.42 -3.19
C LYS A 30 -16.46 -8.45 -1.97
N VAL A 31 -15.89 -8.75 -0.80
CA VAL A 31 -16.62 -8.85 0.46
C VAL A 31 -16.32 -7.68 1.38
N CYS A 32 -15.07 -7.24 1.48
CA CYS A 32 -14.65 -6.20 2.40
C CYS A 32 -13.45 -5.42 1.89
N GLY A 33 -13.68 -4.25 1.27
CA GLY A 33 -12.62 -3.36 0.80
C GLY A 33 -11.68 -2.88 1.91
N THR A 34 -12.13 -2.84 3.17
CA THR A 34 -11.30 -2.51 4.33
C THR A 34 -10.22 -3.55 4.58
N THR A 35 -10.58 -4.83 4.58
CA THR A 35 -9.61 -5.93 4.74
C THR A 35 -8.62 -5.95 3.58
N ALA A 36 -9.11 -5.74 2.36
CA ALA A 36 -8.28 -5.68 1.16
C ALA A 36 -7.21 -4.58 1.23
N VAL A 37 -7.57 -3.34 1.64
CA VAL A 37 -6.60 -2.24 1.73
C VAL A 37 -5.56 -2.46 2.83
N ILE A 38 -5.93 -3.08 3.95
CA ILE A 38 -4.98 -3.41 5.02
C ILE A 38 -3.89 -4.35 4.47
N VAL A 39 -4.28 -5.42 3.78
CA VAL A 39 -3.36 -6.37 3.15
C VAL A 39 -2.54 -5.70 2.05
N SER A 40 -3.20 -4.92 1.18
CA SER A 40 -2.55 -4.25 0.06
C SER A 40 -1.46 -3.28 0.52
N ALA A 41 -1.79 -2.35 1.43
CA ALA A 41 -0.84 -1.35 1.92
C ALA A 41 0.32 -2.00 2.69
N HIS A 42 0.04 -2.99 3.53
CA HIS A 42 1.07 -3.73 4.25
C HIS A 42 2.05 -4.41 3.30
N THR A 43 1.54 -5.16 2.34
CA THR A 43 2.32 -6.01 1.44
C THR A 43 3.12 -5.18 0.43
N SER A 44 2.46 -4.27 -0.28
CA SER A 44 3.07 -3.53 -1.39
C SER A 44 3.86 -2.28 -0.96
N LEU A 45 3.50 -1.65 0.16
CA LEU A 45 4.09 -0.38 0.57
C LEU A 45 5.08 -0.51 1.73
N CYS A 46 4.99 -1.57 2.57
CA CYS A 46 5.96 -1.79 3.64
C CYS A 46 6.86 -3.01 3.36
N CYS A 47 6.28 -4.19 3.12
CA CYS A 47 7.09 -5.39 2.92
C CYS A 47 7.91 -5.33 1.62
N ALA A 48 7.32 -4.85 0.51
CA ALA A 48 8.00 -4.79 -0.78
C ALA A 48 9.25 -3.90 -0.78
N PRO A 49 9.23 -2.63 -0.34
CA PRO A 49 10.44 -1.83 -0.31
C PRO A 49 11.52 -2.37 0.62
N ILE A 50 11.18 -3.02 1.75
CA ILE A 50 12.16 -3.70 2.62
C ILE A 50 12.78 -4.89 1.87
N PHE A 51 11.97 -5.69 1.19
CA PHE A 51 12.45 -6.82 0.41
C PHE A 51 13.34 -6.39 -0.77
N GLU A 52 12.94 -5.35 -1.49
CA GLU A 52 13.62 -4.91 -2.71
C GLU A 52 14.90 -4.10 -2.43
N ASN A 53 14.98 -3.37 -1.31
CA ASN A 53 16.06 -2.41 -1.04
C ASN A 53 16.80 -2.65 0.29
N GLY A 54 16.30 -3.54 1.14
CA GLY A 54 16.93 -3.84 2.44
C GLY A 54 18.17 -4.72 2.32
N THR A 55 19.06 -4.62 3.29
CA THR A 55 20.16 -5.59 3.49
C THR A 55 19.61 -6.95 3.91
N GLU A 56 20.42 -8.00 3.84
CA GLU A 56 19.96 -9.33 4.30
C GLU A 56 19.61 -9.33 5.79
N GLU A 57 20.37 -8.57 6.60
CA GLU A 57 20.08 -8.40 8.03
C GLU A 57 18.72 -7.73 8.25
N GLN A 58 18.40 -6.67 7.49
CA GLN A 58 17.10 -6.00 7.56
C GLN A 58 15.98 -6.93 7.12
N LYS A 59 16.14 -7.66 6.02
CA LYS A 59 15.15 -8.63 5.54
C LYS A 59 14.88 -9.71 6.59
N MET A 60 15.92 -10.29 7.15
CA MET A 60 15.79 -11.33 8.18
C MET A 60 15.22 -10.81 9.50
N LYS A 61 15.47 -9.54 9.84
CA LYS A 61 14.93 -8.89 11.05
C LYS A 61 13.44 -8.58 10.92
N TYR A 62 13.00 -8.05 9.79
CA TYR A 62 11.65 -7.47 9.68
C TYR A 62 10.65 -8.36 8.96
N LEU A 63 11.05 -8.99 7.84
CA LEU A 63 10.10 -9.70 6.97
C LEU A 63 9.41 -10.90 7.64
N PRO A 64 10.05 -11.77 8.44
CA PRO A 64 9.37 -12.93 9.00
C PRO A 64 8.13 -12.59 9.84
N ASP A 65 8.19 -11.55 10.66
CA ASP A 65 7.06 -11.09 11.46
C ASP A 65 5.99 -10.37 10.62
N LEU A 66 6.42 -9.59 9.64
CA LEU A 66 5.51 -8.90 8.71
C LEU A 66 4.78 -9.90 7.82
N LEU A 67 5.49 -10.79 7.14
CA LEU A 67 4.91 -11.73 6.17
C LEU A 67 4.03 -12.80 6.81
N SER A 68 4.26 -13.12 8.09
CA SER A 68 3.36 -13.97 8.86
C SER A 68 2.10 -13.25 9.36
N GLY A 69 2.09 -11.91 9.33
CA GLY A 69 1.02 -11.08 9.87
C GLY A 69 1.05 -10.91 11.40
N ARG A 70 2.10 -11.37 12.09
CA ARG A 70 2.30 -11.08 13.52
C ARG A 70 2.51 -9.59 13.77
N LYS A 71 3.17 -8.91 12.83
CA LYS A 71 3.35 -7.46 12.82
C LYS A 71 2.73 -6.88 11.55
N ILE A 72 2.22 -5.67 11.66
CA ILE A 72 1.67 -4.91 10.53
C ILE A 72 2.67 -3.81 10.15
N GLY A 73 2.77 -3.55 8.84
CA GLY A 73 3.59 -2.51 8.28
C GLY A 73 2.78 -1.33 7.75
N ALA A 74 3.41 -0.15 7.73
CA ALA A 74 2.87 1.08 7.17
C ALA A 74 3.91 1.84 6.35
N PHE A 75 3.44 2.84 5.57
CA PHE A 75 4.25 3.62 4.63
C PHE A 75 4.01 5.12 4.88
N GLY A 76 5.04 5.81 5.31
CA GLY A 76 4.98 7.23 5.68
C GLY A 76 5.68 8.13 4.66
N LEU A 77 4.99 8.51 3.59
CA LEU A 77 5.49 9.44 2.58
C LEU A 77 4.82 10.82 2.70
N THR A 78 3.48 10.85 2.67
CA THR A 78 2.66 12.05 2.55
C THR A 78 2.79 12.97 3.77
N GLU A 79 2.90 14.27 3.52
CA GLU A 79 2.89 15.33 4.53
C GLU A 79 1.76 16.33 4.27
N PRO A 80 1.35 17.14 5.24
CA PRO A 80 0.32 18.16 5.04
C PRO A 80 0.58 19.10 3.86
N GLY A 81 1.85 19.42 3.59
CA GLY A 81 2.30 20.28 2.48
C GLY A 81 2.83 19.51 1.25
N ALA A 82 2.89 18.18 1.29
CA ALA A 82 3.51 17.36 0.25
C ALA A 82 2.67 16.09 -0.03
N GLY A 83 1.64 16.24 -0.84
CA GLY A 83 0.82 15.14 -1.34
C GLY A 83 1.25 14.72 -2.75
N THR A 84 0.64 15.29 -3.79
CA THR A 84 1.02 15.04 -5.19
C THR A 84 2.47 15.41 -5.46
N ASP A 85 2.92 16.57 -4.94
CA ASP A 85 4.34 16.92 -4.94
C ASP A 85 5.06 16.29 -3.74
N ALA A 86 5.34 14.99 -3.84
CA ALA A 86 6.03 14.25 -2.79
C ALA A 86 7.49 14.70 -2.60
N SER A 87 8.06 15.45 -3.54
CA SER A 87 9.41 16.01 -3.43
C SER A 87 9.49 17.20 -2.48
N GLY A 88 8.35 17.86 -2.23
CA GLY A 88 8.24 19.02 -1.36
C GLY A 88 8.21 18.70 0.14
N GLN A 89 8.50 17.46 0.55
CA GLN A 89 8.44 17.05 1.95
C GLN A 89 9.41 17.82 2.84
N GLN A 90 8.99 18.08 4.09
CA GLN A 90 9.72 18.88 5.06
C GLN A 90 10.27 18.08 6.25
N THR A 91 9.79 16.87 6.48
CA THR A 91 10.35 15.98 7.52
C THR A 91 11.85 15.82 7.27
N THR A 92 12.67 16.10 8.28
CA THR A 92 14.13 16.05 8.18
C THR A 92 14.69 14.81 8.86
N ALA A 93 15.88 14.40 8.44
CA ALA A 93 16.70 13.39 9.10
C ALA A 93 18.15 13.87 9.14
N VAL A 94 18.65 14.19 10.35
CA VAL A 94 19.99 14.72 10.55
C VAL A 94 20.83 13.68 11.28
N LYS A 95 22.06 13.44 10.82
CA LYS A 95 22.99 12.53 11.50
C LYS A 95 23.47 13.14 12.82
N ASN A 96 23.44 12.33 13.87
CA ASN A 96 24.05 12.64 15.15
C ASN A 96 25.54 12.19 15.18
N GLU A 97 26.22 12.44 16.30
CA GLU A 97 27.64 12.09 16.50
C GLU A 97 27.91 10.58 16.40
N ASN A 98 26.92 9.72 16.67
CA ASN A 98 27.02 8.25 16.58
C ASN A 98 26.78 7.73 15.15
N GLY A 99 26.38 8.61 14.22
CA GLY A 99 26.00 8.28 12.86
C GLY A 99 24.56 7.84 12.69
N ASP A 100 23.75 7.82 13.76
CA ASP A 100 22.32 7.58 13.71
C ASP A 100 21.58 8.82 13.17
N TYR A 101 20.32 8.65 12.74
CA TYR A 101 19.55 9.74 12.21
C TYR A 101 18.49 10.23 13.21
N VAL A 102 18.43 11.53 13.42
CA VAL A 102 17.41 12.19 14.23
C VAL A 102 16.35 12.73 13.29
N LEU A 103 15.14 12.14 13.32
CA LEU A 103 14.01 12.53 12.48
C LEU A 103 13.15 13.57 13.23
N ASN A 104 12.78 14.65 12.51
CA ASN A 104 11.84 15.67 12.97
C ASN A 104 10.84 16.02 11.88
N GLY A 105 9.54 16.01 12.21
CA GLY A 105 8.44 16.32 11.30
C GLY A 105 7.22 15.44 11.50
N SER A 106 6.37 15.39 10.48
CA SER A 106 5.15 14.57 10.54
C SER A 106 4.76 14.03 9.18
N LYS A 107 4.06 12.89 9.18
CA LYS A 107 3.41 12.30 8.00
C LYS A 107 1.91 12.21 8.26
N CYS A 108 1.08 12.42 7.24
CA CYS A 108 -0.37 12.38 7.39
C CYS A 108 -1.03 11.31 6.51
N PHE A 109 -2.24 10.92 6.90
CA PHE A 109 -3.07 9.94 6.19
C PHE A 109 -2.44 8.54 6.06
N ILE A 110 -1.72 8.10 7.09
CA ILE A 110 -0.97 6.85 7.02
C ILE A 110 -1.86 5.64 7.33
N THR A 111 -2.12 4.85 6.30
CA THR A 111 -2.85 3.57 6.40
C THR A 111 -2.10 2.59 7.31
N ASN A 112 -2.83 1.89 8.16
CA ASN A 112 -2.33 1.00 9.20
C ASN A 112 -1.55 1.72 10.33
N GLY A 113 -1.39 3.05 10.33
CA GLY A 113 -0.48 3.76 11.22
C GLY A 113 -0.65 3.46 12.71
N ASN A 114 -1.88 3.41 13.23
CA ASN A 114 -2.09 3.13 14.66
C ASN A 114 -1.79 1.68 15.07
N VAL A 115 -1.89 0.72 14.13
CA VAL A 115 -1.73 -0.72 14.40
C VAL A 115 -0.39 -1.27 13.91
N ALA A 116 0.32 -0.52 13.07
CA ALA A 116 1.62 -0.91 12.56
C ALA A 116 2.68 -0.90 13.67
N SER A 117 3.65 -1.78 13.55
CA SER A 117 4.86 -1.83 14.37
C SER A 117 6.12 -1.49 13.58
N THR A 118 6.05 -1.52 12.25
CA THR A 118 7.17 -1.23 11.34
C THR A 118 6.70 -0.26 10.27
N PHE A 119 7.47 0.77 10.01
CA PHE A 119 7.13 1.86 9.10
C PHE A 119 8.26 2.08 8.11
N VAL A 120 7.96 2.17 6.82
CA VAL A 120 8.90 2.71 5.83
C VAL A 120 8.62 4.20 5.71
N VAL A 121 9.58 5.03 6.11
CA VAL A 121 9.43 6.48 6.24
C VAL A 121 10.47 7.19 5.37
N PHE A 122 10.07 8.30 4.75
CA PHE A 122 10.93 9.13 3.92
C PHE A 122 11.17 10.47 4.58
N ALA A 123 12.42 10.89 4.63
CA ALA A 123 12.81 12.17 5.22
C ALA A 123 13.95 12.81 4.44
N MET A 124 14.05 14.13 4.56
CA MET A 124 15.05 14.96 3.89
C MET A 124 16.36 14.92 4.67
N THR A 125 17.40 14.34 4.09
CA THR A 125 18.76 14.36 4.66
C THR A 125 19.61 15.51 4.11
N ASP A 126 19.32 15.99 2.89
CA ASP A 126 20.05 17.11 2.28
C ASP A 126 19.12 17.93 1.35
N LYS A 127 18.62 19.07 1.87
CA LYS A 127 17.72 19.95 1.10
C LYS A 127 18.35 20.52 -0.17
N SER A 128 19.68 20.65 -0.22
CA SER A 128 20.38 21.23 -1.38
C SER A 128 20.31 20.34 -2.62
N LYS A 129 20.04 19.04 -2.44
CA LYS A 129 20.01 18.04 -3.51
C LYS A 129 18.59 17.77 -4.06
N GLY A 130 17.56 18.48 -3.62
CA GLY A 130 16.19 18.26 -4.04
C GLY A 130 15.75 16.80 -3.83
N ASN A 131 15.22 16.14 -4.86
CA ASN A 131 14.79 14.73 -4.78
C ASN A 131 15.89 13.75 -4.36
N HIS A 132 17.15 14.05 -4.71
CA HIS A 132 18.33 13.26 -4.32
C HIS A 132 18.76 13.51 -2.87
N GLY A 133 18.09 14.38 -2.16
CA GLY A 133 18.27 14.59 -0.72
C GLY A 133 17.28 13.82 0.14
N ILE A 134 16.33 13.10 -0.45
CA ILE A 134 15.34 12.30 0.26
C ILE A 134 15.89 10.90 0.50
N THR A 135 15.77 10.42 1.72
CA THR A 135 16.27 9.13 2.19
C THR A 135 15.15 8.30 2.81
N ALA A 136 15.21 6.99 2.65
CA ALA A 136 14.24 6.06 3.21
C ALA A 136 14.77 5.39 4.48
N PHE A 137 13.89 5.18 5.45
CA PHE A 137 14.22 4.59 6.76
C PHE A 137 13.20 3.53 7.15
N ILE A 138 13.65 2.50 7.87
CA ILE A 138 12.77 1.58 8.58
C ILE A 138 12.65 2.08 10.02
N VAL A 139 11.46 2.55 10.40
CA VAL A 139 11.17 3.05 11.75
C VAL A 139 10.35 2.00 12.51
N GLU A 140 10.71 1.73 13.75
CA GLU A 140 9.94 0.86 14.64
C GLU A 140 9.06 1.72 15.56
N LYS A 141 7.88 1.18 15.91
CA LYS A 141 6.90 1.90 16.73
C LYS A 141 7.45 2.39 18.06
N ASP A 142 8.38 1.63 18.63
CA ASP A 142 8.90 1.87 19.97
C ASP A 142 10.17 2.75 19.98
N PHE A 143 10.56 3.32 18.83
CA PHE A 143 11.70 4.23 18.80
C PHE A 143 11.40 5.51 19.60
N PRO A 144 12.32 5.96 20.46
CA PRO A 144 12.17 7.20 21.22
C PRO A 144 11.90 8.38 20.26
N GLY A 145 10.91 9.21 20.60
CA GLY A 145 10.52 10.36 19.78
C GLY A 145 9.57 10.04 18.63
N PHE A 146 9.16 8.77 18.45
CA PHE A 146 8.11 8.39 17.51
C PHE A 146 6.76 8.28 18.21
N SER A 147 5.72 8.85 17.59
CA SER A 147 4.34 8.70 18.06
C SER A 147 3.34 8.70 16.89
N THR A 148 2.11 8.29 17.16
CA THR A 148 1.01 8.32 16.17
C THR A 148 -0.08 9.27 16.63
N GLY A 149 -0.64 10.01 15.68
CA GLY A 149 -1.74 10.93 15.90
C GLY A 149 -3.08 10.24 16.08
N LYS A 150 -4.15 11.03 16.08
CA LYS A 150 -5.53 10.55 16.22
C LYS A 150 -5.93 9.69 15.02
N HIS A 151 -6.79 8.70 15.27
CA HIS A 151 -7.45 7.94 14.23
C HIS A 151 -8.39 8.85 13.42
N GLU A 152 -8.23 8.84 12.10
CA GLU A 152 -9.02 9.66 11.18
C GLU A 152 -10.48 9.16 11.07
N LYS A 153 -11.43 10.10 11.13
CA LYS A 153 -12.85 9.84 10.86
C LYS A 153 -13.10 9.89 9.35
N LYS A 154 -13.10 8.74 8.69
CA LYS A 154 -13.21 8.65 7.24
C LYS A 154 -14.64 8.45 6.76
N MET A 155 -14.94 8.87 5.52
CA MET A 155 -16.20 8.62 4.83
C MET A 155 -16.41 7.12 4.57
N GLY A 156 -15.38 6.41 4.10
CA GLY A 156 -15.40 4.98 3.80
C GLY A 156 -14.15 4.28 4.34
N ILE A 157 -14.09 2.95 4.18
CA ILE A 157 -12.97 2.10 4.65
C ILE A 157 -12.65 2.35 6.13
N ARG A 158 -13.66 2.51 6.94
CA ARG A 158 -13.58 2.98 8.34
C ARG A 158 -12.87 1.99 9.27
N GLY A 159 -12.88 0.70 8.96
CA GLY A 159 -12.22 -0.32 9.73
C GLY A 159 -10.70 -0.39 9.50
N SER A 160 -10.18 0.31 8.46
CA SER A 160 -8.74 0.48 8.27
C SER A 160 -8.26 1.68 9.08
N SER A 161 -7.26 1.48 9.93
CA SER A 161 -6.61 2.53 10.70
C SER A 161 -5.93 3.53 9.77
N THR A 162 -6.15 4.83 10.00
CA THR A 162 -5.46 5.91 9.29
C THR A 162 -5.18 7.00 10.29
N CYS A 163 -3.92 7.45 10.39
CA CYS A 163 -3.50 8.48 11.33
C CYS A 163 -2.28 9.22 10.80
N ASP A 164 -1.87 10.25 11.56
CA ASP A 164 -0.58 10.90 11.37
C ASP A 164 0.53 10.11 12.07
N LEU A 165 1.76 10.26 11.57
CA LEU A 165 2.98 9.88 12.26
C LEU A 165 3.69 11.17 12.69
N VAL A 166 4.20 11.19 13.90
CA VAL A 166 4.90 12.35 14.47
C VAL A 166 6.30 11.93 14.90
N PHE A 167 7.27 12.73 14.53
CA PHE A 167 8.69 12.53 14.85
C PHE A 167 9.19 13.78 15.61
N GLU A 168 9.56 13.60 16.87
CA GLU A 168 10.09 14.65 17.75
C GLU A 168 11.42 14.15 18.31
N ASP A 169 12.52 14.58 17.68
CA ASP A 169 13.87 14.06 17.95
C ASP A 169 13.95 12.53 17.91
N CYS A 170 13.23 11.94 16.95
CA CYS A 170 13.14 10.50 16.83
C CYS A 170 14.47 9.91 16.34
N VAL A 171 15.13 9.16 17.21
CA VAL A 171 16.43 8.53 16.92
C VAL A 171 16.22 7.22 16.17
N VAL A 172 16.66 7.19 14.93
CA VAL A 172 16.65 6.01 14.05
C VAL A 172 18.06 5.51 13.87
N PRO A 173 18.40 4.29 14.29
CA PRO A 173 19.73 3.72 14.15
C PRO A 173 20.19 3.73 12.69
N LYS A 174 21.49 3.92 12.46
CA LYS A 174 22.08 3.96 11.10
C LYS A 174 21.84 2.67 10.30
N GLU A 175 21.76 1.53 10.97
CA GLU A 175 21.41 0.24 10.37
C GLU A 175 19.97 0.14 9.87
N ASN A 176 19.12 1.10 10.22
CA ASN A 176 17.74 1.21 9.74
C ASN A 176 17.58 2.12 8.49
N LEU A 177 18.70 2.60 7.94
CA LEU A 177 18.71 3.24 6.61
C LEU A 177 18.30 2.20 5.56
N LEU A 178 17.24 2.46 4.80
CA LEU A 178 16.75 1.58 3.75
C LEU A 178 17.33 2.00 2.39
N GLY A 179 18.10 1.11 1.77
CA GLY A 179 18.85 1.41 0.55
C GLY A 179 20.06 2.29 0.84
N LYS A 180 20.22 3.38 0.07
CA LYS A 180 21.31 4.36 0.26
C LYS A 180 20.76 5.75 0.55
N GLU A 181 21.57 6.56 1.23
CA GLU A 181 21.25 7.98 1.45
C GLU A 181 21.04 8.70 0.12
N GLY A 182 19.93 9.44 0.00
CA GLY A 182 19.56 10.14 -1.23
C GLY A 182 18.79 9.32 -2.28
N GLU A 183 18.60 8.02 -2.07
CA GLU A 183 17.80 7.17 -2.97
C GLU A 183 16.32 7.04 -2.57
N GLY A 184 15.90 7.68 -1.48
CA GLY A 184 14.56 7.54 -0.92
C GLY A 184 13.45 7.91 -1.91
N PHE A 185 13.60 8.98 -2.68
CA PHE A 185 12.58 9.36 -3.67
C PHE A 185 12.39 8.29 -4.76
N LYS A 186 13.51 7.71 -5.25
CA LYS A 186 13.47 6.62 -6.23
C LYS A 186 12.78 5.37 -5.65
N ILE A 187 13.10 5.03 -4.38
CA ILE A 187 12.46 3.92 -3.66
C ILE A 187 10.96 4.19 -3.53
N ALA A 188 10.56 5.41 -3.14
CA ALA A 188 9.16 5.79 -3.00
C ALA A 188 8.38 5.62 -4.32
N MET A 189 8.89 6.15 -5.43
CA MET A 189 8.22 6.08 -6.72
C MET A 189 8.05 4.63 -7.20
N LYS A 190 9.12 3.82 -7.10
CA LYS A 190 9.05 2.40 -7.45
C LYS A 190 8.08 1.62 -6.56
N THR A 191 8.03 1.95 -5.28
CA THR A 191 7.08 1.35 -4.32
C THR A 191 5.64 1.70 -4.70
N LEU A 192 5.37 2.95 -5.08
CA LEU A 192 4.04 3.40 -5.49
C LEU A 192 3.57 2.72 -6.79
N ASP A 193 4.45 2.47 -7.75
CA ASP A 193 4.10 1.71 -8.96
C ASP A 193 3.59 0.31 -8.59
N GLY A 194 4.27 -0.39 -7.69
CA GLY A 194 3.80 -1.67 -7.15
C GLY A 194 2.50 -1.56 -6.35
N GLY A 195 2.35 -0.47 -5.59
CA GLY A 195 1.15 -0.18 -4.81
C GLY A 195 -0.10 0.05 -5.65
N ARG A 196 0.05 0.64 -6.84
CA ARG A 196 -1.06 0.85 -7.79
C ARG A 196 -1.74 -0.46 -8.18
N ILE A 197 -0.99 -1.54 -8.39
CA ILE A 197 -1.55 -2.87 -8.70
C ILE A 197 -2.46 -3.33 -7.56
N GLY A 198 -2.03 -3.21 -6.31
CA GLY A 198 -2.82 -3.62 -5.15
C GLY A 198 -4.10 -2.80 -4.97
N ILE A 199 -4.02 -1.46 -5.15
CA ILE A 199 -5.22 -0.62 -5.01
C ILE A 199 -6.18 -0.77 -6.19
N ALA A 200 -5.67 -1.02 -7.40
CA ALA A 200 -6.48 -1.35 -8.56
C ALA A 200 -7.22 -2.68 -8.37
N SER A 201 -6.55 -3.71 -7.82
CA SER A 201 -7.18 -4.99 -7.45
C SER A 201 -8.29 -4.81 -6.42
N GLN A 202 -8.10 -3.92 -5.43
CA GLN A 202 -9.15 -3.58 -4.46
C GLN A 202 -10.36 -2.94 -5.13
N ALA A 203 -10.14 -1.96 -6.01
CA ALA A 203 -11.22 -1.27 -6.73
C ALA A 203 -11.99 -2.25 -7.62
N LEU A 204 -11.28 -3.13 -8.32
CA LEU A 204 -11.83 -4.19 -9.15
C LEU A 204 -12.73 -5.13 -8.32
N GLY A 205 -12.23 -5.65 -7.20
CA GLY A 205 -13.01 -6.53 -6.34
C GLY A 205 -14.27 -5.87 -5.77
N LEU A 206 -14.18 -4.58 -5.37
CA LEU A 206 -15.36 -3.81 -4.94
C LEU A 206 -16.41 -3.69 -6.06
N ALA A 207 -15.97 -3.43 -7.31
CA ALA A 207 -16.86 -3.35 -8.46
C ALA A 207 -17.55 -4.69 -8.73
N GLU A 208 -16.81 -5.80 -8.71
CA GLU A 208 -17.36 -7.15 -8.91
C GLU A 208 -18.34 -7.53 -7.79
N GLY A 209 -17.99 -7.27 -6.54
CA GLY A 209 -18.87 -7.51 -5.40
C GLY A 209 -20.19 -6.75 -5.52
N ALA A 210 -20.12 -5.47 -5.89
CA ALA A 210 -21.30 -4.63 -6.10
C ALA A 210 -22.19 -5.13 -7.27
N ILE A 211 -21.57 -5.55 -8.39
CA ILE A 211 -22.30 -6.12 -9.54
C ILE A 211 -22.98 -7.43 -9.13
N ASN A 212 -22.31 -8.30 -8.41
CA ASN A 212 -22.87 -9.58 -7.95
C ASN A 212 -24.12 -9.38 -7.09
N GLU A 213 -24.05 -8.46 -6.11
CA GLU A 213 -25.21 -8.12 -5.28
C GLU A 213 -26.34 -7.46 -6.09
N ALA A 214 -26.01 -6.56 -7.02
CA ALA A 214 -27.00 -5.96 -7.92
C ALA A 214 -27.69 -7.01 -8.80
N VAL A 215 -26.94 -7.93 -9.40
CA VAL A 215 -27.51 -9.04 -10.21
C VAL A 215 -28.44 -9.91 -9.37
N LYS A 216 -28.03 -10.27 -8.14
CA LYS A 216 -28.86 -11.04 -7.22
C LYS A 216 -30.17 -10.30 -6.90
N TYR A 217 -30.06 -9.06 -6.46
CA TYR A 217 -31.25 -8.26 -6.09
C TYR A 217 -32.20 -8.05 -7.27
N THR A 218 -31.71 -7.76 -8.48
CA THR A 218 -32.56 -7.57 -9.68
C THR A 218 -33.29 -8.82 -10.11
N LYS A 219 -32.81 -10.01 -9.76
CA LYS A 219 -33.49 -11.29 -9.99
C LYS A 219 -34.59 -11.58 -8.98
N GLU A 220 -34.58 -10.94 -7.82
CA GLU A 220 -35.53 -11.16 -6.74
C GLU A 220 -36.63 -10.07 -6.69
N ARG A 221 -36.24 -8.80 -6.83
CA ARG A 221 -37.16 -7.65 -6.71
C ARG A 221 -38.14 -7.58 -7.86
N ILE A 222 -39.45 -7.47 -7.53
CA ILE A 222 -40.54 -7.33 -8.48
C ILE A 222 -41.12 -5.92 -8.38
N GLN A 223 -41.25 -5.26 -9.53
CA GLN A 223 -42.02 -4.00 -9.69
C GLN A 223 -42.76 -4.03 -11.05
N PHE A 224 -43.88 -3.39 -11.12
CA PHE A 224 -44.76 -3.40 -12.33
C PHE A 224 -45.07 -4.83 -12.81
N GLY A 225 -45.26 -5.77 -11.88
CA GLY A 225 -45.61 -7.16 -12.16
C GLY A 225 -44.49 -8.05 -12.71
N ARG A 226 -43.24 -7.56 -12.78
CA ARG A 226 -42.09 -8.33 -13.28
C ARG A 226 -40.78 -8.05 -12.50
N ARG A 227 -39.84 -8.94 -12.58
CA ARG A 227 -38.51 -8.80 -11.94
C ARG A 227 -37.76 -7.61 -12.56
N LEU A 228 -36.92 -6.92 -11.76
CA LEU A 228 -36.07 -5.82 -12.29
C LEU A 228 -35.15 -6.26 -13.40
N SER A 229 -34.63 -7.50 -13.33
CA SER A 229 -33.79 -8.10 -14.38
C SER A 229 -34.48 -8.26 -15.75
N GLN A 230 -35.82 -8.13 -15.82
CA GLN A 230 -36.58 -8.21 -17.07
C GLN A 230 -36.75 -6.84 -17.77
N PHE A 231 -36.31 -5.75 -17.11
CA PHE A 231 -36.35 -4.43 -17.73
C PHE A 231 -35.07 -4.21 -18.57
N GLN A 232 -35.27 -3.81 -19.82
CA GLN A 232 -34.16 -3.64 -20.79
C GLN A 232 -33.09 -2.67 -20.30
N ASN A 233 -33.48 -1.53 -19.69
CA ASN A 233 -32.50 -0.59 -19.12
C ASN A 233 -31.63 -1.21 -18.05
N THR A 234 -32.19 -2.05 -17.16
CA THR A 234 -31.44 -2.77 -16.13
C THR A 234 -30.43 -3.73 -16.77
N GLN A 235 -30.87 -4.47 -17.81
CA GLN A 235 -30.01 -5.40 -18.54
C GLN A 235 -28.83 -4.67 -19.19
N PHE A 236 -29.06 -3.52 -19.84
CA PHE A 236 -28.01 -2.73 -20.49
C PHE A 236 -27.01 -2.17 -19.48
N GLN A 237 -27.48 -1.65 -18.32
CA GLN A 237 -26.57 -1.17 -17.28
C GLN A 237 -25.71 -2.30 -16.69
N LEU A 238 -26.30 -3.45 -16.41
CA LEU A 238 -25.55 -4.60 -15.90
C LEU A 238 -24.51 -5.10 -16.92
N ALA A 239 -24.86 -5.15 -18.21
CA ALA A 239 -23.93 -5.54 -19.28
C ALA A 239 -22.76 -4.55 -19.42
N ASP A 240 -23.04 -3.23 -19.39
CA ASP A 240 -22.01 -2.19 -19.45
C ASP A 240 -21.05 -2.27 -18.24
N MET A 241 -21.59 -2.36 -17.01
CA MET A 241 -20.78 -2.50 -15.81
C MET A 241 -19.91 -3.74 -15.84
N HIS A 242 -20.48 -4.89 -16.24
CA HIS A 242 -19.70 -6.13 -16.36
C HIS A 242 -18.58 -6.02 -17.38
N THR A 243 -18.87 -5.45 -18.55
CA THR A 243 -17.87 -5.26 -19.62
C THR A 243 -16.70 -4.37 -19.14
N ARG A 244 -16.99 -3.25 -18.47
CA ARG A 244 -15.96 -2.36 -17.92
C ARG A 244 -15.13 -3.04 -16.85
N THR A 245 -15.77 -3.81 -15.97
CA THR A 245 -15.08 -4.54 -14.89
C THR A 245 -14.16 -5.62 -15.46
N GLN A 246 -14.61 -6.35 -16.49
CA GLN A 246 -13.74 -7.32 -17.18
C GLN A 246 -12.55 -6.64 -17.87
N ALA A 247 -12.75 -5.49 -18.52
CA ALA A 247 -11.65 -4.73 -19.11
C ALA A 247 -10.63 -4.27 -18.05
N ALA A 248 -11.10 -3.78 -16.89
CA ALA A 248 -10.25 -3.41 -15.76
C ALA A 248 -9.47 -4.62 -15.22
N GLN A 249 -10.10 -5.79 -15.11
CA GLN A 249 -9.43 -7.02 -14.66
C GLN A 249 -8.23 -7.37 -15.55
N TYR A 250 -8.39 -7.31 -16.87
CA TYR A 250 -7.28 -7.56 -17.80
C TYR A 250 -6.13 -6.57 -17.62
N LEU A 251 -6.42 -5.28 -17.37
CA LEU A 251 -5.38 -4.28 -17.12
C LEU A 251 -4.63 -4.57 -15.81
N VAL A 252 -5.34 -4.88 -14.73
CA VAL A 252 -4.75 -5.23 -13.44
C VAL A 252 -3.85 -6.46 -13.56
N TYR A 253 -4.34 -7.51 -14.20
CA TYR A 253 -3.60 -8.77 -14.35
C TYR A 253 -2.38 -8.60 -15.27
N ALA A 254 -2.50 -7.81 -16.34
CA ALA A 254 -1.37 -7.49 -17.21
C ALA A 254 -0.26 -6.76 -16.43
N ALA A 255 -0.61 -5.76 -15.62
CA ALA A 255 0.36 -5.06 -14.78
C ALA A 255 1.02 -5.98 -13.75
N ALA A 256 0.24 -6.87 -13.12
CA ALA A 256 0.75 -7.85 -12.16
C ALA A 256 1.74 -8.84 -12.82
N MET A 257 1.42 -9.33 -14.02
CA MET A 257 2.28 -10.25 -14.78
C MET A 257 3.58 -9.58 -15.21
N LYS A 258 3.54 -8.34 -15.69
CA LYS A 258 4.76 -7.60 -16.05
C LYS A 258 5.68 -7.40 -14.83
N LYS A 259 5.11 -6.99 -13.68
CA LYS A 259 5.88 -6.88 -12.43
C LYS A 259 6.52 -8.20 -12.06
N GLN A 260 5.80 -9.30 -12.16
CA GLN A 260 6.30 -10.65 -11.85
C GLN A 260 7.45 -11.06 -12.76
N ASN A 261 7.37 -10.74 -14.05
CA ASN A 261 8.39 -11.04 -15.06
C ASN A 261 9.57 -10.06 -15.02
N HIS A 262 9.61 -9.11 -14.08
CA HIS A 262 10.62 -8.06 -13.99
C HIS A 262 10.70 -7.14 -15.22
N GLU A 263 9.58 -6.98 -15.94
CA GLU A 263 9.43 -6.05 -17.05
C GLU A 263 9.13 -4.64 -16.51
N ASP A 264 9.22 -3.61 -17.37
CA ASP A 264 8.71 -2.27 -17.04
C ASP A 264 7.17 -2.31 -17.02
N TYR A 265 6.61 -1.98 -15.87
CA TYR A 265 5.16 -2.02 -15.62
C TYR A 265 4.58 -0.69 -15.13
N SER A 266 5.39 0.38 -15.06
CA SER A 266 4.94 1.67 -14.51
C SER A 266 3.72 2.23 -15.24
N MET A 267 3.73 2.16 -16.59
CA MET A 267 2.60 2.61 -17.40
C MET A 267 1.36 1.71 -17.20
N ASP A 268 1.54 0.39 -17.20
CA ASP A 268 0.44 -0.57 -17.01
C ASP A 268 -0.20 -0.43 -15.63
N ALA A 269 0.61 -0.25 -14.59
CA ALA A 269 0.13 0.00 -13.23
C ALA A 269 -0.62 1.34 -13.10
N ALA A 270 -0.27 2.33 -13.90
CA ALA A 270 -0.98 3.62 -13.93
C ALA A 270 -2.29 3.55 -14.73
N MET A 271 -2.38 2.67 -15.73
CA MET A 271 -3.62 2.45 -16.50
C MET A 271 -4.63 1.57 -15.75
N ALA A 272 -4.13 0.61 -14.97
CA ALA A 272 -4.96 -0.26 -14.14
C ALA A 272 -5.64 0.51 -13.00
#